data_4088809ee298a46bc97dd05fce12ca57
#
_entry.id   4088809ee298a46bc97dd05fce12ca57
#
_cell.length_a   1.000
_cell.length_b   1.000
_cell.length_c   1.000
_cell.angle_alpha   90.00
_cell.angle_beta   90.00
_cell.angle_gamma   90.00
#
_symmetry.space_group_name_H-M   'P 1'
#
loop_
_entity.id
_entity.type
_entity.pdbx_description
1 polymer ?
#
loop_
_entity_poly.entity_id
_entity_poly.type
_entity_poly.pdbx_seq_one_letter_code
_entity_poly.pdbx_strand_id
1 'polypeptide(L)'
;MLTTAAKLSYERQTVPPIISAVQGDTGRNILFTITDYTIPEGASATFYIQKPSGMAVYNEATITGNTVLCELTAQCLAEAGENSGQVRIFLDDEVITSFEFILLVKPFRGAEAIESSTEMNIFDQAVEEAKEAIREASNITFSDPNHDGHITIIIAS
;
A
#
# COMPACT_ATOMS: atom_id res chain seq x y z
N MET A 1 2.71 15.82 -0.24
CA MET A 1 1.48 15.07 0.10
C MET A 1 0.55 15.13 -1.10
N LEU A 2 0.02 14.01 -1.52
CA LEU A 2 -0.85 13.93 -2.68
C LEU A 2 -2.30 13.86 -2.21
N THR A 3 -3.12 14.81 -2.65
CA THR A 3 -4.51 14.89 -2.21
C THR A 3 -5.43 14.59 -3.38
N THR A 4 -6.33 13.64 -3.18
CA THR A 4 -7.35 13.31 -4.17
C THR A 4 -8.66 13.91 -3.70
N ALA A 5 -9.32 14.68 -4.56
CA ALA A 5 -10.60 15.28 -4.24
C ALA A 5 -11.72 14.34 -4.64
N ALA A 6 -12.76 14.26 -3.79
CA ALA A 6 -13.91 13.41 -4.07
C ALA A 6 -15.13 14.02 -3.41
N LYS A 7 -16.31 13.54 -3.79
CA LYS A 7 -17.57 13.99 -3.21
C LYS A 7 -18.19 12.84 -2.43
N LEU A 8 -18.82 13.18 -1.33
CA LEU A 8 -19.38 12.18 -0.44
C LEU A 8 -20.81 12.60 -0.08
N SER A 9 -21.69 11.62 0.01
CA SER A 9 -23.10 11.85 0.27
C SER A 9 -23.51 11.28 1.61
N TYR A 10 -24.44 11.93 2.28
CA TYR A 10 -24.95 11.49 3.59
C TYR A 10 -26.44 11.27 3.57
N GLU A 11 -27.14 11.91 2.67
CA GLU A 11 -28.59 11.81 2.62
C GLU A 11 -29.08 10.91 1.50
N ARG A 12 -28.40 10.98 0.36
CA ARG A 12 -28.84 10.26 -0.83
C ARG A 12 -27.73 9.38 -1.35
N GLN A 13 -28.03 8.11 -1.52
CA GLN A 13 -27.08 7.15 -2.06
C GLN A 13 -26.82 7.44 -3.53
N THR A 14 -25.55 7.58 -3.86
CA THR A 14 -25.10 7.79 -5.22
C THR A 14 -24.09 6.70 -5.56
N VAL A 15 -23.59 6.75 -6.81
CA VAL A 15 -22.50 5.86 -7.19
C VAL A 15 -21.30 6.19 -6.29
N PRO A 16 -20.71 5.19 -5.63
CA PRO A 16 -19.60 5.46 -4.71
C PRO A 16 -18.41 6.04 -5.46
N PRO A 17 -17.77 7.08 -4.93
CA PRO A 17 -16.53 7.56 -5.53
C PRO A 17 -15.44 6.52 -5.34
N ILE A 18 -14.59 6.39 -6.36
CA ILE A 18 -13.50 5.44 -6.32
C ILE A 18 -12.20 6.21 -6.25
N ILE A 19 -11.43 5.96 -5.21
CA ILE A 19 -10.13 6.59 -5.01
C ILE A 19 -9.08 5.50 -5.17
N SER A 20 -8.08 5.76 -6.01
CA SER A 20 -7.00 4.79 -6.23
C SER A 20 -5.78 5.21 -5.45
N ALA A 21 -5.12 4.22 -4.87
CA ALA A 21 -3.89 4.44 -4.12
C ALA A 21 -2.99 3.23 -4.33
N VAL A 22 -1.76 3.33 -3.85
CA VAL A 22 -0.80 2.23 -4.02
C VAL A 22 -0.45 1.70 -2.64
N GLN A 23 -0.37 0.39 -2.55
CA GLN A 23 -0.10 -0.31 -1.32
C GLN A 23 1.16 0.23 -0.65
N GLY A 24 1.04 0.53 0.64
CA GLY A 24 2.18 0.97 1.44
C GLY A 24 2.49 2.45 1.39
N ASP A 25 1.78 3.23 0.56
CA ASP A 25 2.01 4.66 0.51
C ASP A 25 1.64 5.33 1.83
N THR A 26 2.35 6.40 2.16
CA THR A 26 2.10 7.14 3.39
C THR A 26 1.86 8.63 3.15
N GLY A 27 1.88 9.06 1.89
CA GLY A 27 1.73 10.48 1.58
C GLY A 27 0.45 10.82 0.84
N ARG A 28 -0.62 10.06 1.02
CA ARG A 28 -1.87 10.27 0.29
C ARG A 28 -2.97 10.71 1.22
N ASN A 29 -3.76 11.68 0.77
CA ASN A 29 -4.94 12.18 1.48
C ASN A 29 -6.14 12.13 0.56
N ILE A 30 -7.33 12.08 1.15
CA ILE A 30 -8.57 12.27 0.42
C ILE A 30 -9.26 13.49 1.01
N LEU A 31 -9.62 14.42 0.15
CA LEU A 31 -10.41 15.57 0.56
C LEU A 31 -11.83 15.39 0.05
N PHE A 32 -12.73 15.06 0.96
CA PHE A 32 -14.13 14.85 0.61
C PHE A 32 -14.90 16.16 0.74
N THR A 33 -15.66 16.49 -0.30
CA THR A 33 -16.62 17.58 -0.23
C THR A 33 -17.98 16.95 0.01
N ILE A 34 -18.63 17.38 1.08
CA ILE A 34 -19.96 16.88 1.41
C ILE A 34 -20.98 17.69 0.62
N THR A 35 -21.79 17.01 -0.17
CA THR A 35 -22.66 17.68 -1.14
C THR A 35 -24.09 17.86 -0.68
N ASP A 36 -24.58 16.99 0.20
CA ASP A 36 -25.98 16.98 0.57
C ASP A 36 -26.22 17.07 2.07
N TYR A 37 -25.24 17.56 2.79
CA TYR A 37 -25.34 17.73 4.24
C TYR A 37 -24.42 18.87 4.64
N THR A 38 -24.93 19.73 5.51
CA THR A 38 -24.11 20.83 6.02
C THR A 38 -23.53 20.41 7.35
N ILE A 39 -22.21 20.35 7.41
CA ILE A 39 -21.52 19.92 8.62
C ILE A 39 -21.70 21.01 9.69
N PRO A 40 -22.26 20.65 10.86
CA PRO A 40 -22.45 21.65 11.91
C PRO A 40 -21.12 22.10 12.48
N GLU A 41 -21.12 23.31 12.99
CA GLU A 41 -19.96 23.84 13.66
C GLU A 41 -19.66 23.03 14.91
N GLY A 42 -18.38 22.76 15.17
CA GLY A 42 -17.99 22.01 16.36
C GLY A 42 -18.04 20.50 16.20
N ALA A 43 -18.42 20.02 15.00
CA ALA A 43 -18.47 18.60 14.75
C ALA A 43 -17.07 18.03 14.58
N SER A 44 -16.92 16.75 14.85
CA SER A 44 -15.69 16.02 14.58
C SER A 44 -15.98 14.90 13.61
N ALA A 45 -14.94 14.34 13.00
CA ALA A 45 -15.12 13.32 11.99
C ALA A 45 -14.09 12.20 12.17
N THR A 46 -14.51 11.01 11.82
CA THR A 46 -13.66 9.82 11.82
C THR A 46 -13.96 9.06 10.55
N PHE A 47 -12.93 8.57 9.88
CA PHE A 47 -13.18 7.74 8.71
C PHE A 47 -12.77 6.30 8.99
N TYR A 48 -13.48 5.39 8.36
CA TYR A 48 -13.32 3.95 8.57
C TYR A 48 -13.04 3.31 7.22
N ILE A 49 -12.09 2.38 7.22
CA ILE A 49 -11.75 1.61 6.02
C ILE A 49 -11.86 0.15 6.37
N GLN A 50 -12.69 -0.59 5.62
CA GLN A 50 -12.77 -2.03 5.76
C GLN A 50 -11.97 -2.67 4.65
N LYS A 51 -11.04 -3.52 5.03
CA LYS A 51 -10.11 -4.15 4.09
C LYS A 51 -10.71 -5.42 3.53
N PRO A 52 -10.15 -5.91 2.41
CA PRO A 52 -10.65 -7.17 1.83
C PRO A 52 -10.64 -8.35 2.79
N SER A 53 -9.71 -8.36 3.76
CA SER A 53 -9.64 -9.42 4.75
C SER A 53 -10.79 -9.35 5.77
N GLY A 54 -11.56 -8.25 5.77
CA GLY A 54 -12.61 -8.03 6.74
C GLY A 54 -12.18 -7.21 7.94
N MET A 55 -10.88 -6.98 8.08
CA MET A 55 -10.39 -6.12 9.15
C MET A 55 -10.67 -4.67 8.81
N ALA A 56 -10.91 -3.86 9.84
CA ALA A 56 -11.21 -2.45 9.64
C ALA A 56 -10.22 -1.60 10.42
N VAL A 57 -9.93 -0.44 9.87
CA VAL A 57 -9.12 0.57 10.56
C VAL A 57 -9.89 1.87 10.55
N TYR A 58 -9.59 2.74 11.49
CA TYR A 58 -10.22 4.04 11.54
C TYR A 58 -9.20 5.07 12.00
N ASN A 59 -9.40 6.30 11.56
CA ASN A 59 -8.56 7.43 11.96
C ASN A 59 -9.42 8.68 11.99
N GLU A 60 -8.97 9.63 12.78
CA GLU A 60 -9.66 10.92 12.84
C GLU A 60 -9.43 11.67 11.55
N ALA A 61 -10.46 12.41 11.15
CA ALA A 61 -10.42 13.24 9.96
C ALA A 61 -10.56 14.70 10.38
N THR A 62 -10.10 15.61 9.51
CA THR A 62 -10.12 17.03 9.80
C THR A 62 -11.24 17.70 9.01
N ILE A 63 -12.11 18.40 9.71
CA ILE A 63 -13.21 19.12 9.08
C ILE A 63 -12.81 20.56 8.85
N THR A 64 -13.02 21.05 7.62
CA THR A 64 -12.81 22.44 7.28
C THR A 64 -14.00 22.86 6.43
N GLY A 65 -14.87 23.70 7.01
CA GLY A 65 -16.08 24.08 6.32
C GLY A 65 -16.94 22.87 6.05
N ASN A 66 -17.23 22.62 4.79
CA ASN A 66 -18.03 21.45 4.41
C ASN A 66 -17.17 20.39 3.73
N THR A 67 -15.89 20.34 4.07
CA THR A 67 -14.97 19.34 3.55
C THR A 67 -14.36 18.56 4.70
N VAL A 68 -13.98 17.32 4.41
CA VAL A 68 -13.36 16.43 5.38
C VAL A 68 -12.10 15.88 4.77
N LEU A 69 -10.98 16.10 5.46
CA LEU A 69 -9.68 15.62 5.00
C LEU A 69 -9.33 14.34 5.73
N CYS A 70 -9.11 13.28 4.96
CA CYS A 70 -8.76 11.97 5.48
C CYS A 70 -7.32 11.64 5.06
N GLU A 71 -6.43 11.52 6.04
CA GLU A 71 -5.05 11.16 5.78
C GLU A 71 -4.94 9.64 5.77
N LEU A 72 -4.49 9.09 4.65
CA LEU A 72 -4.36 7.65 4.51
C LEU A 72 -3.00 7.22 5.07
N THR A 73 -3.05 6.41 6.10
CA THR A 73 -1.84 5.88 6.71
C THR A 73 -1.42 4.61 6.01
N ALA A 74 -0.22 4.14 6.30
CA ALA A 74 0.26 2.88 5.74
C ALA A 74 -0.68 1.74 6.10
N GLN A 75 -1.29 1.80 7.28
CA GLN A 75 -2.24 0.77 7.70
C GLN A 75 -3.48 0.77 6.83
N CYS A 76 -3.94 1.95 6.41
CA CYS A 76 -5.08 2.05 5.50
C CYS A 76 -4.78 1.41 4.16
N LEU A 77 -3.53 1.43 3.73
CA LEU A 77 -3.11 0.96 2.41
C LEU A 77 -2.32 -0.33 2.50
N ALA A 78 -2.51 -1.09 3.58
CA ALA A 78 -1.71 -2.30 3.79
C ALA A 78 -2.15 -3.46 2.90
N GLU A 79 -3.44 -3.53 2.55
CA GLU A 79 -3.95 -4.64 1.76
C GLU A 79 -4.37 -4.15 0.39
N ALA A 80 -3.83 -4.78 -0.64
CA ALA A 80 -4.22 -4.48 -2.01
C ALA A 80 -5.63 -5.03 -2.27
N GLY A 81 -6.36 -4.36 -3.15
CA GLY A 81 -7.69 -4.77 -3.51
C GLY A 81 -8.69 -3.68 -3.27
N GLU A 82 -9.95 -4.06 -3.25
CA GLU A 82 -11.05 -3.12 -3.09
C GLU A 82 -11.37 -3.00 -1.61
N ASN A 83 -11.10 -1.82 -1.06
CA ASN A 83 -11.44 -1.47 0.31
C ASN A 83 -12.63 -0.55 0.27
N SER A 84 -13.54 -0.67 1.24
CA SER A 84 -14.67 0.23 1.33
C SER A 84 -14.53 1.11 2.55
N GLY A 85 -15.00 2.34 2.43
CA GLY A 85 -14.85 3.29 3.51
C GLY A 85 -16.08 4.12 3.73
N GLN A 86 -16.15 4.71 4.90
CA GLN A 86 -17.22 5.62 5.29
C GLN A 86 -16.66 6.67 6.21
N VAL A 87 -17.31 7.83 6.24
CA VAL A 87 -16.93 8.93 7.13
C VAL A 87 -18.09 9.18 8.08
N ARG A 88 -17.78 9.16 9.36
CA ARG A 88 -18.76 9.49 10.39
C ARG A 88 -18.51 10.88 10.93
N ILE A 89 -19.58 11.61 11.10
CA ILE A 89 -19.54 12.94 11.67
C ILE A 89 -20.26 12.90 13.00
N PHE A 90 -19.61 13.41 14.03
CA PHE A 90 -20.11 13.38 15.40
C PHE A 90 -20.37 14.80 15.88
N LEU A 91 -21.51 15.00 16.49
CA LEU A 91 -21.81 16.26 17.19
C LEU A 91 -22.72 15.92 18.35
N ASP A 92 -22.26 16.17 19.57
CA ASP A 92 -22.99 15.85 20.78
C ASP A 92 -23.39 14.36 20.78
N ASP A 93 -24.69 14.07 20.78
CA ASP A 93 -25.17 12.68 20.79
C ASP A 93 -25.49 12.17 19.39
N GLU A 94 -25.25 12.98 18.37
CA GLU A 94 -25.62 12.59 17.01
C GLU A 94 -24.42 12.04 16.27
N VAL A 95 -24.68 10.97 15.51
CA VAL A 95 -23.67 10.35 14.64
C VAL A 95 -24.31 10.16 13.29
N ILE A 96 -23.68 10.70 12.27
CA ILE A 96 -24.16 10.54 10.90
C ILE A 96 -23.05 9.87 10.10
N THR A 97 -23.41 8.83 9.36
CA THR A 97 -22.47 8.03 8.58
C THR A 97 -22.74 8.23 7.11
N SER A 98 -21.69 8.48 6.35
CA SER A 98 -21.80 8.65 4.90
C SER A 98 -22.13 7.32 4.22
N PHE A 99 -22.60 7.40 2.99
CA PHE A 99 -22.59 6.24 2.12
C PHE A 99 -21.15 5.91 1.77
N GLU A 100 -20.92 4.72 1.26
CA GLU A 100 -19.55 4.23 1.17
C GLU A 100 -18.80 4.84 -0.01
N PHE A 101 -17.50 4.93 0.15
CA PHE A 101 -16.60 5.18 -0.95
C PHE A 101 -15.70 3.96 -1.12
N ILE A 102 -15.12 3.83 -2.30
CA ILE A 102 -14.26 2.71 -2.62
C ILE A 102 -12.82 3.20 -2.64
N LEU A 103 -11.97 2.54 -1.87
CA LEU A 103 -10.54 2.80 -1.90
C LEU A 103 -9.88 1.62 -2.59
N LEU A 104 -9.50 1.84 -3.84
CA LEU A 104 -8.88 0.79 -4.64
C LEU A 104 -7.38 0.85 -4.45
N VAL A 105 -6.85 -0.11 -3.71
CA VAL A 105 -5.43 -0.16 -3.38
C VAL A 105 -4.75 -1.08 -4.38
N LYS A 106 -3.89 -0.50 -5.19
CA LYS A 106 -3.13 -1.26 -6.18
C LYS A 106 -1.90 -1.85 -5.52
N PRO A 107 -1.51 -3.07 -5.87
CA PRO A 107 -0.34 -3.66 -5.25
C PRO A 107 0.93 -2.93 -5.66
N PHE A 108 1.86 -2.82 -4.72
CA PHE A 108 3.18 -2.29 -5.02
C PHE A 108 4.01 -3.40 -5.64
N ARG A 109 4.39 -3.20 -6.90
CA ARG A 109 5.03 -4.26 -7.68
C ARG A 109 6.52 -4.40 -7.41
N GLY A 110 7.09 -3.45 -6.67
CA GLY A 110 8.52 -3.44 -6.43
C GLY A 110 8.95 -3.93 -5.07
N ALA A 111 8.04 -4.60 -4.32
CA ALA A 111 8.34 -4.95 -2.93
C ALA A 111 9.56 -5.85 -2.81
N GLU A 112 9.83 -6.69 -3.82
CA GLU A 112 10.97 -7.57 -3.78
C GLU A 112 11.96 -7.26 -4.88
N ALA A 113 11.90 -6.03 -5.40
CA ALA A 113 12.81 -5.61 -6.46
C ALA A 113 14.20 -5.34 -5.88
N ILE A 114 15.20 -5.48 -6.73
CA ILE A 114 16.57 -5.15 -6.38
C ILE A 114 17.02 -3.99 -7.24
N GLU A 115 18.07 -3.31 -6.82
CA GLU A 115 18.59 -2.18 -7.56
C GLU A 115 19.04 -2.63 -8.94
N SER A 116 18.81 -1.80 -9.94
CA SER A 116 19.20 -2.17 -11.30
C SER A 116 20.71 -2.30 -11.43
N SER A 117 21.47 -1.67 -10.55
CA SER A 117 22.92 -1.85 -10.55
C SER A 117 23.30 -3.27 -10.14
N THR A 118 22.44 -3.97 -9.41
CA THR A 118 22.66 -5.36 -9.01
C THR A 118 21.92 -6.31 -9.93
N GLU A 119 20.91 -5.79 -10.60
CA GLU A 119 20.04 -6.60 -11.43
C GLU A 119 20.81 -7.30 -12.54
N MET A 120 21.85 -6.63 -13.04
CA MET A 120 22.70 -7.23 -14.06
C MET A 120 23.34 -8.50 -13.60
N ASN A 121 23.54 -8.60 -12.29
CA ASN A 121 24.19 -9.74 -11.72
C ASN A 121 23.21 -10.82 -11.27
N ILE A 122 21.93 -10.64 -11.57
CA ILE A 122 20.98 -11.67 -11.20
C ILE A 122 21.27 -12.94 -11.97
N PHE A 123 21.58 -12.82 -13.24
CA PHE A 123 22.04 -13.95 -13.99
C PHE A 123 23.34 -14.46 -13.41
N ASP A 124 24.28 -13.54 -13.24
CA ASP A 124 25.53 -13.89 -12.61
C ASP A 124 25.26 -14.43 -11.24
N GLN A 125 24.31 -13.85 -10.54
CA GLN A 125 24.00 -14.24 -9.20
C GLN A 125 23.24 -15.55 -9.18
N ALA A 126 22.35 -15.76 -10.10
CA ALA A 126 21.74 -17.06 -10.24
C ALA A 126 22.80 -18.07 -10.60
N VAL A 127 23.70 -17.66 -11.44
CA VAL A 127 24.88 -18.45 -11.77
C VAL A 127 25.84 -18.44 -10.60
N GLU A 128 26.00 -17.30 -9.97
CA GLU A 128 26.88 -17.13 -8.84
C GLU A 128 26.39 -17.86 -7.62
N GLU A 129 25.11 -17.80 -7.37
CA GLU A 129 24.54 -18.50 -6.25
C GLU A 129 24.58 -19.98 -6.47
N ALA A 130 24.40 -20.38 -7.71
CA ALA A 130 24.64 -21.76 -8.06
C ALA A 130 26.10 -22.08 -7.87
N LYS A 131 26.96 -21.14 -8.24
CA LYS A 131 28.37 -21.32 -8.04
C LYS A 131 28.73 -21.24 -6.59
N GLU A 132 28.12 -20.38 -5.85
CA GLU A 132 28.43 -20.20 -4.45
C GLU A 132 27.88 -21.33 -3.65
N ALA A 133 26.70 -21.77 -4.00
CA ALA A 133 26.17 -22.97 -3.41
C ALA A 133 27.06 -24.12 -3.79
N ILE A 134 27.58 -24.11 -4.99
CA ILE A 134 28.51 -25.10 -5.44
C ILE A 134 29.88 -24.88 -4.80
N ARG A 135 30.26 -23.64 -4.65
CA ARG A 135 31.55 -23.29 -4.10
C ARG A 135 31.57 -23.47 -2.59
N GLU A 136 30.48 -23.13 -1.96
CA GLU A 136 30.37 -23.39 -0.53
C GLU A 136 29.94 -24.78 -0.28
N ALA A 137 29.36 -25.36 -1.23
CA ALA A 137 29.12 -26.77 -1.21
C ALA A 137 30.27 -27.49 -1.85
N SER A 138 31.06 -26.79 -2.61
CA SER A 138 32.21 -27.33 -3.29
C SER A 138 33.36 -26.44 -3.08
N ASN A 139 33.72 -25.73 -3.26
CA ASN A 139 34.03 -25.08 -3.51
C ASN A 139 34.41 -25.06 -3.89
N ILE A 140 34.82 -25.33 -4.33
CA ILE A 140 34.67 -25.51 -4.97
C ILE A 140 35.14 -25.26 -5.55
N THR A 141 36.03 -25.53 -5.68
CA THR A 141 36.02 -25.54 -6.31
C THR A 141 36.40 -25.40 -6.92
N PHE A 142 37.70 -25.55 -7.11
CA PHE A 142 37.70 -25.84 -7.86
C PHE A 142 38.36 -25.63 -7.96
N SER A 143 39.45 -26.13 -7.82
CA SER A 143 39.59 -26.34 -8.02
C SER A 143 40.02 -26.47 -8.43
N ASP A 144 40.86 -27.01 -8.74
CA ASP A 144 40.98 -27.42 -9.58
C ASP A 144 41.57 -27.63 -9.56
N PRO A 145 41.89 -27.65 -9.29
CA PRO A 145 41.86 -28.03 -9.49
C PRO A 145 42.34 -27.88 -9.75
N ASN A 146 43.54 -27.80 -9.86
CA ASN A 146 43.50 -28.06 -10.26
C ASN A 146 43.42 -27.60 -10.25
N HIS A 147 42.46 -27.17 -10.34
CA HIS A 147 42.07 -26.90 -10.79
C HIS A 147 42.00 -26.63 -10.81
N ASP A 148 43.48 -26.81 -10.67
CA ASP A 148 43.12 -26.99 -11.11
C ASP A 148 42.47 -26.77 -11.08
N GLY A 149 43.49 -26.67 -11.14
CA GLY A 149 42.39 -26.81 -11.29
C GLY A 149 42.01 -26.48 -11.27
N HIS A 150 40.63 -25.98 -11.33
CA HIS A 150 40.00 -25.97 -11.71
C HIS A 150 39.44 -26.07 -11.36
N ILE A 151 40.19 -26.15 -11.57
CA ILE A 151 39.27 -26.60 -11.59
C ILE A 151 38.78 -26.65 -11.49
N THR A 152 38.76 -26.39 -11.67
CA THR A 152 37.91 -26.76 -11.69
C THR A 152 37.30 -26.81 -11.47
N ILE A 153 36.87 -26.40 -11.71
CA ILE A 153 35.85 -26.66 -11.62
C ILE A 153 35.45 -26.65 -11.43
N ILE A 154 35.56 -26.47 -11.48
CA ILE A 154 34.77 -26.74 -11.28
C ILE A 154 34.32 -26.63 -11.03
N ILE A 155 34.56 -26.46 -10.99
CA ILE A 155 33.73 -26.55 -10.74
C ILE A 155 33.36 -26.37 -10.59
N ALA A 156 33.94 -26.26 -10.70
CA ALA A 156 33.23 -26.37 -10.55
C ALA A 156 32.96 -26.11 -10.48
N SER A 157 33.38 -26.02 -10.45
CA SER A 157 32.67 -25.99 -10.42
C SER A 157 32.47 -25.91 -10.33
#